data_9df918d2c46debb0a0ca34b7e76f55d5
#
_entry.id   9df918d2c46debb0a0ca34b7e76f55d5
#
_cell.length_a   1.000
_cell.length_b   1.000
_cell.length_c   1.000
_cell.angle_alpha   90.00
_cell.angle_beta   90.00
_cell.angle_gamma   90.00
#
_symmetry.space_group_name_H-M   'P 1'
#
loop_
_entity.id
_entity.type
_entity.pdbx_description
1 polymer ?
#
loop_
_entity_poly.entity_id
_entity_poly.type
_entity_poly.pdbx_seq_one_letter_code
_entity_poly.pdbx_strand_id
1 'polypeptide(L)'
;MTYYWTPQQLAQQYPGQQYPGQQPPSQPPTPAQMREESYIENILRLNRGKPGNFYFSFEQRVEGSTSKTVRGVVEAAGRDHVILRELRTNHRFLFPMIYFDYAEFDEELNYFNQQPRP
;
A
#
# COMPACT_ATOMS: atom_id res chain seq x y z
N MET A 1 18.56 -8.37 0.18
CA MET A 1 18.14 -8.71 0.08
C MET A 1 17.33 -9.26 0.13
N THR A 2 16.94 -9.71 0.10
CA THR A 2 16.15 -10.05 0.19
C THR A 2 15.78 -11.00 -0.14
N TYR A 3 15.22 -11.57 0.16
CA TYR A 3 14.86 -12.50 0.04
C TYR A 3 13.74 -12.80 -0.26
N TYR A 4 13.24 -12.58 -1.24
CA TYR A 4 12.15 -12.94 -1.64
C TYR A 4 12.24 -14.20 -2.30
N TRP A 5 11.35 -15.09 -2.11
CA TRP A 5 11.23 -16.35 -2.77
C TRP A 5 10.47 -16.13 -4.01
N THR A 6 11.00 -16.52 -5.11
CA THR A 6 10.25 -16.51 -6.35
C THR A 6 9.23 -17.63 -6.29
N PRO A 7 8.23 -17.60 -7.10
CA PRO A 7 7.27 -18.68 -7.12
C PRO A 7 7.88 -20.02 -7.46
N GLN A 8 8.92 -20.01 -8.29
CA GLN A 8 9.53 -21.23 -8.59
C GLN A 8 10.28 -21.78 -7.44
N GLN A 9 10.89 -20.96 -6.65
CA GLN A 9 11.58 -21.42 -5.48
C GLN A 9 10.63 -22.00 -4.48
N LEU A 10 9.49 -21.39 -4.32
CA LEU A 10 8.53 -21.93 -3.41
C LEU A 10 8.04 -23.28 -3.89
N ALA A 11 7.83 -23.41 -5.16
CA ALA A 11 7.38 -24.67 -5.69
C ALA A 11 8.40 -25.76 -5.47
N GLN A 12 9.63 -25.42 -5.60
CA GLN A 12 10.64 -26.39 -5.35
C GLN A 12 10.75 -26.76 -3.93
N GLN A 13 10.54 -25.83 -3.07
CA GLN A 13 10.64 -26.08 -1.67
C GLN A 13 9.51 -26.97 -1.21
N TYR A 14 8.37 -26.94 -1.83
CA TYR A 14 7.26 -27.75 -1.46
C TYR A 14 6.74 -28.46 -2.68
N PRO A 15 7.52 -29.36 -3.18
CA PRO A 15 7.17 -29.94 -4.45
C PRO A 15 5.85 -30.65 -4.47
N GLY A 16 5.45 -31.15 -3.45
CA GLY A 16 4.20 -31.81 -3.49
C GLY A 16 3.03 -30.97 -3.39
N GLN A 17 3.26 -29.74 -3.24
CA GLN A 17 2.19 -28.89 -3.07
C GLN A 17 1.62 -28.40 -4.26
N GLN A 18 2.03 -28.83 -5.33
CA GLN A 18 1.50 -28.31 -6.42
C GLN A 18 0.31 -28.94 -6.67
N TYR A 19 -0.70 -28.55 -6.47
CA TYR A 19 -1.84 -29.14 -6.67
C TYR A 19 -2.36 -28.92 -7.94
N PRO A 20 -2.71 -29.86 -8.55
CA PRO A 20 -3.31 -29.73 -9.81
C PRO A 20 -4.42 -28.81 -9.77
N GLY A 21 -4.98 -28.68 -8.78
CA GLY A 21 -6.04 -27.87 -8.78
C GLY A 21 -5.80 -26.55 -8.48
N GLN A 22 -4.60 -26.29 -8.32
CA GLN A 22 -4.30 -25.09 -8.03
C GLN A 22 -4.84 -24.20 -8.88
N GLN A 23 -5.38 -23.51 -8.78
CA GLN A 23 -6.02 -22.75 -9.38
C GLN A 23 -5.81 -21.97 -10.36
N PRO A 24 -6.54 -21.84 -11.07
CA PRO A 24 -6.52 -21.12 -12.14
C PRO A 24 -6.67 -19.81 -11.83
N PRO A 25 -5.97 -19.06 -12.38
CA PRO A 25 -5.93 -17.77 -12.08
C PRO A 25 -7.02 -16.97 -12.53
N SER A 26 -7.82 -17.38 -13.30
CA SER A 26 -8.77 -16.50 -13.87
C SER A 26 -10.02 -16.36 -13.10
N GLN A 27 -10.06 -16.80 -11.91
CA GLN A 27 -11.27 -16.64 -11.22
C GLN A 27 -11.53 -15.23 -10.83
N PRO A 28 -12.70 -14.73 -10.92
CA PRO A 28 -12.97 -13.36 -10.50
C PRO A 28 -12.84 -13.23 -9.00
N PRO A 29 -12.57 -12.10 -8.52
CA PRO A 29 -12.43 -11.92 -7.08
C PRO A 29 -13.75 -12.14 -6.39
N THR A 30 -13.69 -12.70 -5.23
CA THR A 30 -14.86 -12.86 -4.41
C THR A 30 -15.19 -11.54 -3.77
N PRO A 31 -16.37 -11.40 -3.24
CA PRO A 31 -16.69 -10.16 -2.54
C PRO A 31 -15.76 -9.89 -1.38
N ALA A 32 -15.29 -10.92 -0.72
CA ALA A 32 -14.36 -10.69 0.36
C ALA A 32 -13.05 -10.16 -0.16
N GLN A 33 -12.57 -10.67 -1.28
CA GLN A 33 -11.35 -10.15 -1.83
C GLN A 33 -11.52 -8.72 -2.29
N MET A 34 -12.66 -8.39 -2.82
CA MET A 34 -12.90 -7.03 -3.21
C MET A 34 -12.92 -6.11 -2.03
N ARG A 35 -13.41 -6.57 -0.91
CA ARG A 35 -13.37 -5.73 0.25
C ARG A 35 -11.96 -5.53 0.73
N GLU A 36 -11.12 -6.54 0.59
CA GLU A 36 -9.75 -6.36 0.98
C GLU A 36 -9.06 -5.32 0.14
N GLU A 37 -9.52 -5.11 -1.06
CA GLU A 37 -8.90 -4.10 -1.88
C GLU A 37 -9.28 -2.70 -1.47
N SER A 38 -10.13 -2.54 -0.47
CA SER A 38 -10.42 -1.23 0.07
C SER A 38 -9.50 -0.84 1.20
N TYR A 39 -8.52 -1.65 1.52
CA TYR A 39 -7.57 -1.32 2.56
C TYR A 39 -6.81 -0.05 2.18
N ILE A 40 -6.33 0.64 3.17
CA ILE A 40 -5.66 1.91 2.97
C ILE A 40 -4.52 1.79 1.96
N GLU A 41 -3.72 0.75 2.06
CA GLU A 41 -2.60 0.64 1.13
C GLU A 41 -3.07 0.54 -0.30
N ASN A 42 -4.21 -0.07 -0.53
CA ASN A 42 -4.72 -0.20 -1.88
C ASN A 42 -5.27 1.12 -2.38
N ILE A 43 -5.90 1.87 -1.51
CA ILE A 43 -6.39 3.19 -1.89
C ILE A 43 -5.22 4.10 -2.19
N LEU A 44 -4.17 4.03 -1.39
CA LEU A 44 -3.00 4.84 -1.65
C LEU A 44 -2.39 4.47 -3.00
N ARG A 45 -2.33 3.20 -3.34
CA ARG A 45 -1.77 2.80 -4.62
C ARG A 45 -2.61 3.26 -5.79
N LEU A 46 -3.92 3.30 -5.63
CA LEU A 46 -4.78 3.76 -6.68
C LEU A 46 -4.63 5.25 -6.94
N ASN A 47 -4.08 5.96 -5.99
CA ASN A 47 -3.96 7.41 -6.09
C ASN A 47 -2.52 7.87 -6.16
N ARG A 48 -1.64 7.02 -6.67
CA ARG A 48 -0.25 7.39 -6.85
C ARG A 48 -0.16 8.59 -7.75
N GLY A 49 0.74 9.48 -7.41
CA GLY A 49 0.99 10.66 -8.22
C GLY A 49 0.08 11.83 -7.94
N LYS A 50 -0.92 11.66 -7.10
CA LYS A 50 -1.79 12.78 -6.78
C LYS A 50 -1.23 13.54 -5.58
N PRO A 51 -1.15 14.85 -5.66
CA PRO A 51 -0.58 15.63 -4.56
C PRO A 51 -1.46 15.59 -3.33
N GLY A 52 -0.83 15.54 -2.20
CA GLY A 52 -1.55 15.54 -0.94
C GLY A 52 -0.63 15.82 0.21
N ASN A 53 -1.21 15.93 1.37
CA ASN A 53 -0.49 16.09 2.62
C ASN A 53 -0.64 14.79 3.39
N PHE A 54 0.49 14.24 3.82
CA PHE A 54 0.50 12.96 4.50
C PHE A 54 1.01 13.16 5.91
N TYR A 55 0.25 12.70 6.89
CA TYR A 55 0.51 12.98 8.30
C TYR A 55 0.88 11.71 9.04
N PHE A 56 1.97 11.79 9.79
CA PHE A 56 2.52 10.66 10.51
C PHE A 56 2.80 11.04 11.96
N SER A 57 2.59 10.11 12.88
CA SER A 57 2.89 10.31 14.29
C SER A 57 3.80 9.19 14.76
N PHE A 58 4.82 9.56 15.53
CA PHE A 58 5.81 8.61 15.99
C PHE A 58 5.77 8.52 17.51
N GLU A 59 6.21 7.41 18.04
CA GLU A 59 6.26 7.27 19.47
C GLU A 59 7.46 7.99 20.05
N GLN A 60 8.50 8.14 19.28
CA GLN A 60 9.69 8.81 19.74
C GLN A 60 9.91 10.05 18.92
N ARG A 61 10.65 10.99 19.48
CA ARG A 61 10.91 12.21 18.77
C ARG A 61 11.83 11.95 17.62
N VAL A 62 11.52 12.49 16.47
CA VAL A 62 12.35 12.43 15.30
C VAL A 62 12.60 13.86 14.91
N GLU A 63 13.84 14.28 14.92
CA GLU A 63 14.20 15.66 14.62
C GLU A 63 13.44 16.63 15.51
N GLY A 64 13.30 16.26 16.76
CA GLY A 64 12.67 17.14 17.73
C GLY A 64 11.16 17.12 17.72
N SER A 65 10.54 16.28 16.95
CA SER A 65 9.10 16.24 16.86
C SER A 65 8.59 14.82 16.90
N THR A 66 7.36 14.64 17.35
CA THR A 66 6.73 13.33 17.33
C THR A 66 5.77 13.20 16.17
N SER A 67 5.77 14.15 15.27
CA SER A 67 4.93 14.04 14.09
C SER A 67 5.64 14.64 12.90
N LYS A 68 5.18 14.28 11.72
CA LYS A 68 5.75 14.81 10.51
C LYS A 68 4.68 14.87 9.44
N THR A 69 4.69 15.93 8.68
CA THR A 69 3.79 16.09 7.55
C THR A 69 4.62 16.15 6.28
N VAL A 70 4.22 15.42 5.28
CA VAL A 70 4.89 15.44 4.00
C VAL A 70 3.92 15.91 2.94
N ARG A 71 4.30 16.95 2.21
CA ARG A 71 3.53 17.37 1.05
C ARG A 71 4.14 16.66 -0.14
N GLY A 72 3.43 15.68 -0.67
CA GLY A 72 4.03 14.86 -1.70
C GLY A 72 3.03 14.01 -2.43
N VAL A 73 3.55 12.99 -3.09
CA VAL A 73 2.74 12.03 -3.81
C VAL A 73 3.17 10.64 -3.39
N VAL A 74 2.23 9.71 -3.46
CA VAL A 74 2.55 8.32 -3.16
C VAL A 74 3.25 7.72 -4.35
N GLU A 75 4.38 7.08 -4.12
CA GLU A 75 5.04 6.32 -5.16
C GLU A 75 4.76 4.84 -5.02
N ALA A 76 4.64 4.36 -3.80
CA ALA A 76 4.35 2.96 -3.56
C ALA A 76 3.72 2.82 -2.19
N ALA A 77 2.94 1.80 -2.00
CA ALA A 77 2.37 1.52 -0.70
C ALA A 77 2.14 0.03 -0.58
N GLY A 78 2.44 -0.50 0.57
CA GLY A 78 2.19 -1.90 0.88
C GLY A 78 1.52 -2.00 2.22
N ARG A 79 1.41 -3.20 2.71
CA ARG A 79 0.70 -3.41 3.94
C ARG A 79 1.39 -2.73 5.10
N ASP A 80 2.71 -2.70 5.11
CA ASP A 80 3.44 -2.17 6.25
C ASP A 80 4.24 -0.93 5.93
N HIS A 81 4.15 -0.38 4.74
CA HIS A 81 4.97 0.77 4.40
C HIS A 81 4.33 1.64 3.35
N VAL A 82 4.76 2.88 3.28
CA VAL A 82 4.39 3.76 2.21
C VAL A 82 5.63 4.54 1.81
N ILE A 83 5.81 4.75 0.53
CA ILE A 83 6.91 5.54 0.02
C ILE A 83 6.33 6.78 -0.64
N LEU A 84 6.78 7.93 -0.17
CA LEU A 84 6.30 9.21 -0.65
C LEU A 84 7.44 9.97 -1.31
N ARG A 85 7.11 10.70 -2.36
CA ARG A 85 8.08 11.63 -2.94
C ARG A 85 7.64 13.03 -2.57
N GLU A 86 8.48 13.73 -1.86
CA GLU A 86 8.18 15.07 -1.42
C GLU A 86 8.27 16.01 -2.61
N LEU A 87 7.25 16.83 -2.82
CA LEU A 87 7.22 17.65 -4.01
C LEU A 87 8.27 18.74 -3.99
N ARG A 88 8.53 19.31 -2.83
CA ARG A 88 9.44 20.43 -2.75
C ARG A 88 10.88 20.02 -3.03
N THR A 89 11.32 18.89 -2.51
CA THR A 89 12.72 18.50 -2.60
C THR A 89 12.96 17.34 -3.52
N ASN A 90 11.91 16.65 -3.88
CA ASN A 90 11.99 15.45 -4.68
C ASN A 90 12.66 14.30 -3.92
N HIS A 91 12.75 14.43 -2.61
CA HIS A 91 13.28 13.34 -1.79
C HIS A 91 12.21 12.29 -1.57
N ARG A 92 12.65 11.08 -1.34
CA ARG A 92 11.73 10.00 -1.06
C ARG A 92 11.81 9.65 0.41
N PHE A 93 10.63 9.43 0.99
CA PHE A 93 10.54 9.02 2.37
C PHE A 93 9.87 7.68 2.44
N LEU A 94 10.45 6.77 3.18
CA LEU A 94 9.85 5.47 3.43
C LEU A 94 9.36 5.49 4.86
N PHE A 95 8.06 5.32 5.05
CA PHE A 95 7.50 5.32 6.39
C PHE A 95 6.84 3.99 6.69
N PRO A 96 6.99 3.48 7.90
CA PRO A 96 6.18 2.36 8.32
C PRO A 96 4.71 2.77 8.35
N MET A 97 3.85 1.93 7.84
CA MET A 97 2.45 2.27 7.75
C MET A 97 1.84 2.44 9.14
N ILE A 98 2.43 1.82 10.15
CA ILE A 98 1.90 1.92 11.49
C ILE A 98 1.94 3.35 12.00
N TYR A 99 2.77 4.21 11.43
CA TYR A 99 2.84 5.59 11.87
C TYR A 99 1.98 6.52 11.03
N PHE A 100 1.29 5.99 10.06
CA PHE A 100 0.49 6.82 9.18
C PHE A 100 -0.82 7.18 9.89
N ASP A 101 -1.14 8.46 9.93
CA ASP A 101 -2.37 8.91 10.55
C ASP A 101 -3.45 9.11 9.52
N TYR A 102 -3.23 9.98 8.58
CA TYR A 102 -4.21 10.21 7.53
C TYR A 102 -3.57 11.03 6.42
N ALA A 103 -4.25 11.11 5.30
CA ALA A 103 -3.79 11.90 4.19
C ALA A 103 -4.92 12.78 3.70
N GLU A 104 -4.54 13.96 3.22
CA GLU A 104 -5.49 14.89 2.68
C GLU A 104 -5.08 15.14 1.25
N PHE A 105 -5.94 14.85 0.30
CA PHE A 105 -5.61 15.00 -1.10
C PHE A 105 -6.32 16.20 -1.68
N ASP A 106 -5.70 16.82 -2.67
CA ASP A 106 -6.28 17.99 -3.31
C ASP A 106 -7.39 17.64 -4.26
N GLU A 107 -7.50 16.42 -4.66
CA GLU A 107 -8.48 16.02 -5.67
C GLU A 107 -9.23 14.80 -5.21
N GLU A 108 -10.20 14.45 -5.99
CA GLU A 108 -11.04 13.33 -5.66
C GLU A 108 -10.23 12.05 -5.64
N LEU A 109 -10.50 11.17 -4.70
CA LEU A 109 -9.78 9.93 -4.59
C LEU A 109 -10.46 8.84 -5.38
N ASN A 110 -9.64 7.97 -5.93
CA ASN A 110 -10.13 6.74 -6.53
C ASN A 110 -10.11 5.68 -5.47
N TYR A 111 -11.14 4.90 -5.39
CA TYR A 111 -11.17 3.78 -4.45
C TYR A 111 -12.18 2.77 -4.94
N PHE A 112 -12.11 1.57 -4.40
CA PHE A 112 -13.02 0.55 -4.82
C PHE A 112 -14.37 0.79 -4.19
N ASN A 113 -15.40 0.88 -5.02
CA ASN A 113 -16.73 1.12 -4.52
C ASN A 113 -17.40 -0.20 -4.42
N GLN A 114 -17.56 -0.71 -3.24
CA GLN A 114 -18.13 -1.98 -3.01
C GLN A 114 -19.58 -1.99 -2.76
N GLN A 115 -20.18 -0.82 -2.73
CA GLN A 115 -21.55 -0.75 -2.52
C GLN A 115 -22.28 -0.99 -3.75
N PRO A 116 -23.30 -1.73 -3.75
CA PRO A 116 -24.09 -1.90 -4.92
C PRO A 116 -24.65 -0.58 -5.32
N ARG A 117 -24.70 -0.33 -6.59
CA ARG A 117 -25.22 0.88 -6.96
C ARG A 117 -26.64 0.75 -7.06
N PRO A 118 -27.39 1.64 -6.62
CA PRO A 118 -28.85 1.61 -6.74
C PRO A 118 -29.28 1.69 -8.18
#